data_744aad902f9739ed5b4f2d86b75cb003
#
_entry.id   744aad902f9739ed5b4f2d86b75cb003
#
_cell.length_a   1.000
_cell.length_b   1.000
_cell.length_c   1.000
_cell.angle_alpha   90.00
_cell.angle_beta   90.00
_cell.angle_gamma   90.00
#
_symmetry.space_group_name_H-M   'P 1'
#
loop_
_entity.id
_entity.type
_entity.pdbx_description
1 polymer ?
#
loop_
_entity_poly.entity_id
_entity_poly.type
_entity_poly.pdbx_seq_one_letter_code
_entity_poly.pdbx_strand_id
1 'polypeptide(L)'
;MPSTTGIMASRISRVLAFALLFAGDIVSAQSFKIDSDDDITSAARSLADNVMTYYHGNESGQTPGILPGPPPAGDYYWWEGGALWGAMIDYWHYTGDTTYNDVVTEAMLWQVGPNKDYMPPNVTASLGNDDQGFWGMSAMLAAEVNFPDPPSDQPQWLALAQAVFNTQADPGRHDTTCGGGLRWQIPFANNGYNYKNSIANGCFFNLGARLARYLNNQTYADWADKTWDWVQSVGFMDADYRIYDGAHVESNCTDINRAQFSYNNAVFLLGAAYMFNYTDGDSKWEDRVNGLLDATIRDFFRNNVAYEIACEEHMTCTTDMLSFKGYVHRWMTTMTQIAPFTAEKVLPLLQTSAQAAVNQCTGPPDGTTCGFQWTSGTFDNSVGAGQTMNVLGAVSSLLVGRARAPVTNATGGTSAGDPNAGSSSDSFTNTPVPITTGDRVGAGILTALILGSALGTFVWMSTGK
;
A
#
# COMPACT_ATOMS: atom_id res chain seq x y z
N MET A 1 -3.08 22.72 104.02
CA MET A 1 -4.33 23.37 103.67
C MET A 1 -4.54 23.22 102.21
N PRO A 2 -5.72 22.94 101.73
CA PRO A 2 -5.89 21.66 101.08
C PRO A 2 -5.60 21.71 99.53
N SER A 3 -5.17 20.57 99.07
CA SER A 3 -4.99 20.14 97.68
C SER A 3 -6.32 19.90 97.02
N THR A 4 -6.44 20.22 95.75
CA THR A 4 -7.46 19.69 94.85
C THR A 4 -6.83 19.13 93.59
N THR A 5 -6.87 17.85 93.53
CA THR A 5 -6.53 17.03 92.36
C THR A 5 -7.61 17.18 91.30
N GLY A 6 -7.27 17.63 90.10
CA GLY A 6 -8.12 17.65 88.94
C GLY A 6 -7.76 16.51 87.96
N ILE A 7 -8.70 15.64 87.75
CA ILE A 7 -8.62 14.48 86.86
C ILE A 7 -8.79 14.96 85.42
N MET A 8 -7.76 14.81 84.59
CA MET A 8 -7.80 15.01 83.09
C MET A 8 -8.32 13.73 82.43
N ALA A 9 -9.53 13.77 81.91
CA ALA A 9 -10.08 12.70 81.09
C ALA A 9 -9.51 12.83 79.68
N SER A 10 -8.73 11.82 79.25
CA SER A 10 -8.22 11.63 77.93
C SER A 10 -9.35 11.22 76.95
N ARG A 11 -9.67 12.08 75.97
CA ARG A 11 -10.52 11.71 74.83
C ARG A 11 -9.65 11.06 73.78
N ILE A 12 -9.73 9.77 73.64
CA ILE A 12 -9.14 9.04 72.46
C ILE A 12 -10.10 9.21 71.29
N SER A 13 -9.73 10.08 70.35
CA SER A 13 -10.38 10.16 69.04
C SER A 13 -9.93 8.98 68.19
N ARG A 14 -10.86 8.04 67.93
CA ARG A 14 -10.67 7.02 66.92
C ARG A 14 -10.81 7.65 65.52
N VAL A 15 -9.69 7.88 64.84
CA VAL A 15 -9.67 8.16 63.41
C VAL A 15 -9.88 6.84 62.67
N LEU A 16 -11.10 6.63 62.13
CA LEU A 16 -11.36 5.58 61.15
C LEU A 16 -10.71 6.02 59.83
N ALA A 17 -9.60 5.41 59.49
CA ALA A 17 -9.04 5.47 58.15
C ALA A 17 -9.91 4.62 57.24
N PHE A 18 -10.77 5.23 56.42
CA PHE A 18 -11.39 4.61 55.27
C PHE A 18 -10.30 4.44 54.18
N ALA A 19 -9.68 3.29 54.10
CA ALA A 19 -8.94 2.87 52.94
C ALA A 19 -9.95 2.58 51.83
N LEU A 20 -10.17 3.54 50.92
CA LEU A 20 -10.78 3.32 49.64
C LEU A 20 -9.80 2.47 48.82
N LEU A 21 -10.02 1.16 48.82
CA LEU A 21 -9.50 0.24 47.83
C LEU A 21 -10.14 0.65 46.49
N PHE A 22 -9.45 1.47 45.72
CA PHE A 22 -9.68 1.52 44.29
C PHE A 22 -9.21 0.16 43.73
N ALA A 23 -10.15 -0.79 43.67
CA ALA A 23 -10.03 -1.88 42.73
C ALA A 23 -10.13 -1.21 41.32
N GLY A 24 -9.02 -0.69 40.84
CA GLY A 24 -8.89 -0.46 39.42
C GLY A 24 -9.03 -1.83 38.77
N ASP A 25 -10.12 -2.04 38.04
CA ASP A 25 -10.17 -3.13 37.10
C ASP A 25 -8.91 -2.97 36.24
N ILE A 26 -7.94 -3.86 36.45
CA ILE A 26 -6.89 -4.09 35.50
C ILE A 26 -7.65 -4.68 34.29
N VAL A 27 -8.13 -3.82 33.39
CA VAL A 27 -8.51 -4.25 32.06
C VAL A 27 -7.26 -4.94 31.54
N SER A 28 -7.26 -6.25 31.56
CA SER A 28 -6.25 -7.06 30.92
C SER A 28 -6.26 -6.59 29.46
N ALA A 29 -5.20 -5.93 29.04
CA ALA A 29 -5.04 -5.55 27.65
C ALA A 29 -5.33 -6.80 26.82
N GLN A 30 -6.36 -6.75 26.00
CA GLN A 30 -6.80 -7.90 25.22
C GLN A 30 -5.79 -8.04 24.08
N SER A 31 -4.72 -8.78 24.33
CA SER A 31 -3.78 -9.13 23.26
C SER A 31 -4.48 -10.05 22.27
N PHE A 32 -4.34 -9.78 20.98
CA PHE A 32 -4.79 -10.70 19.94
C PHE A 32 -4.10 -12.05 20.10
N LYS A 33 -4.89 -13.14 19.97
CA LYS A 33 -4.37 -14.51 19.90
C LYS A 33 -4.39 -14.97 18.45
N ILE A 34 -3.38 -15.75 18.08
CA ILE A 34 -3.24 -16.36 16.76
C ILE A 34 -2.77 -17.81 16.87
N ASP A 35 -3.20 -18.52 17.93
CA ASP A 35 -2.80 -19.89 18.25
C ASP A 35 -3.61 -20.94 17.48
N SER A 36 -4.79 -20.56 17.01
CA SER A 36 -5.70 -21.41 16.22
C SER A 36 -6.34 -20.62 15.09
N ASP A 37 -6.90 -21.31 14.11
CA ASP A 37 -7.64 -20.69 12.99
C ASP A 37 -8.80 -19.81 13.49
N ASP A 38 -9.48 -20.20 14.56
CA ASP A 38 -10.56 -19.42 15.15
C ASP A 38 -10.03 -18.16 15.84
N ASP A 39 -8.90 -18.25 16.55
CA ASP A 39 -8.23 -17.09 17.12
C ASP A 39 -7.76 -16.13 16.04
N ILE A 40 -7.14 -16.64 14.97
CA ILE A 40 -6.69 -15.84 13.82
C ILE A 40 -7.88 -15.13 13.16
N THR A 41 -8.99 -15.86 12.94
CA THR A 41 -10.21 -15.27 12.34
C THR A 41 -10.79 -14.17 13.23
N SER A 42 -10.82 -14.38 14.54
CA SER A 42 -11.30 -13.38 15.50
C SER A 42 -10.40 -12.14 15.55
N ALA A 43 -9.08 -12.34 15.58
CA ALA A 43 -8.11 -11.25 15.54
C ALA A 43 -8.19 -10.46 14.23
N ALA A 44 -8.27 -11.16 13.09
CA ALA A 44 -8.40 -10.53 11.77
C ALA A 44 -9.69 -9.69 11.68
N ARG A 45 -10.81 -10.17 12.22
CA ARG A 45 -12.07 -9.40 12.27
C ARG A 45 -11.90 -8.10 13.06
N SER A 46 -11.36 -8.19 14.27
CA SER A 46 -11.12 -6.99 15.08
C SER A 46 -10.16 -6.01 14.43
N LEU A 47 -9.13 -6.51 13.71
CA LEU A 47 -8.20 -5.68 12.97
C LEU A 47 -8.86 -5.04 11.74
N ALA A 48 -9.75 -5.75 11.05
CA ALA A 48 -10.56 -5.19 9.97
C ALA A 48 -11.50 -4.08 10.48
N ASP A 49 -12.17 -4.32 11.60
CA ASP A 49 -12.99 -3.29 12.26
C ASP A 49 -12.13 -2.06 12.62
N ASN A 50 -10.94 -2.27 13.19
CA ASN A 50 -10.04 -1.19 13.58
C ASN A 50 -9.53 -0.40 12.36
N VAL A 51 -9.12 -1.04 11.26
CA VAL A 51 -8.67 -0.31 10.07
C VAL A 51 -9.80 0.49 9.42
N MET A 52 -11.02 -0.04 9.46
CA MET A 52 -12.19 0.65 8.92
C MET A 52 -12.61 1.87 9.74
N THR A 53 -12.12 2.04 10.98
CA THR A 53 -12.32 3.30 11.72
C THR A 53 -11.61 4.51 11.11
N TYR A 54 -10.62 4.30 10.27
CA TYR A 54 -9.93 5.35 9.53
C TYR A 54 -10.64 5.71 8.22
N TYR A 55 -11.57 4.90 7.75
CA TYR A 55 -12.29 5.12 6.50
C TYR A 55 -13.63 5.81 6.75
N HIS A 56 -13.82 6.95 6.11
CA HIS A 56 -15.03 7.76 6.22
C HIS A 56 -15.79 7.89 4.89
N GLY A 57 -15.28 7.30 3.80
CA GLY A 57 -15.88 7.44 2.48
C GLY A 57 -17.29 6.85 2.33
N ASN A 58 -17.74 6.02 3.28
CA ASN A 58 -19.11 5.52 3.37
C ASN A 58 -20.05 6.43 4.16
N GLU A 59 -19.59 7.58 4.66
CA GLU A 59 -20.39 8.55 5.37
C GLU A 59 -20.99 9.57 4.39
N SER A 60 -22.14 10.16 4.77
CA SER A 60 -22.84 11.13 3.92
C SER A 60 -21.98 12.35 3.60
N GLY A 61 -21.79 12.63 2.31
CA GLY A 61 -21.02 13.79 1.83
C GLY A 61 -19.52 13.56 1.72
N GLN A 62 -19.04 12.35 2.04
CA GLN A 62 -17.65 11.95 1.84
C GLN A 62 -17.45 11.29 0.47
N THR A 63 -16.20 11.17 0.05
CA THR A 63 -15.84 10.54 -1.22
C THR A 63 -15.53 9.06 -1.02
N PRO A 64 -16.28 8.12 -1.62
CA PRO A 64 -16.01 6.71 -1.50
C PRO A 64 -14.62 6.33 -2.06
N GLY A 65 -13.95 5.41 -1.39
CA GLY A 65 -12.72 4.78 -1.85
C GLY A 65 -11.43 5.35 -1.30
N ILE A 66 -11.43 6.55 -0.73
CA ILE A 66 -10.22 7.21 -0.22
C ILE A 66 -10.18 7.28 1.31
N LEU A 67 -8.99 7.16 1.86
CA LEU A 67 -8.70 7.54 3.25
C LEU A 67 -8.59 9.06 3.37
N PRO A 68 -8.73 9.66 4.57
CA PRO A 68 -8.60 11.10 4.77
C PRO A 68 -7.25 11.66 4.30
N GLY A 69 -7.26 12.53 3.31
CA GLY A 69 -6.07 13.13 2.72
C GLY A 69 -6.33 13.76 1.36
N PRO A 70 -5.29 14.14 0.62
CA PRO A 70 -3.87 14.08 0.98
C PRO A 70 -3.46 15.20 1.95
N PRO A 71 -2.20 15.21 2.45
CA PRO A 71 -1.70 16.30 3.26
C PRO A 71 -1.87 17.67 2.56
N PRO A 72 -2.28 18.76 3.27
CA PRO A 72 -2.47 18.85 4.73
C PRO A 72 -3.89 18.53 5.22
N ALA A 73 -4.80 18.06 4.33
CA ALA A 73 -6.21 17.79 4.68
C ALA A 73 -6.38 16.48 5.48
N GLY A 74 -5.43 15.58 5.39
CA GLY A 74 -5.33 14.32 6.11
C GLY A 74 -3.99 13.68 5.80
N ASP A 75 -3.74 12.47 6.28
CA ASP A 75 -2.40 11.87 6.25
C ASP A 75 -2.15 11.00 5.01
N TYR A 76 -3.21 10.53 4.32
CA TYR A 76 -3.10 9.45 3.34
C TYR A 76 -3.19 9.95 1.91
N TYR A 77 -2.30 9.45 1.06
CA TYR A 77 -2.40 9.66 -0.38
C TYR A 77 -3.43 8.72 -1.01
N TRP A 78 -3.91 9.06 -2.19
CA TRP A 78 -4.97 8.35 -2.90
C TRP A 78 -4.68 6.86 -3.12
N TRP A 79 -3.42 6.49 -3.37
CA TRP A 79 -3.00 5.11 -3.62
C TRP A 79 -3.23 4.18 -2.42
N GLU A 80 -3.15 4.72 -1.19
CA GLU A 80 -3.36 3.94 0.03
C GLU A 80 -4.80 3.45 0.16
N GLY A 81 -5.77 4.13 -0.48
CA GLY A 81 -7.12 3.59 -0.68
C GLY A 81 -7.08 2.29 -1.49
N GLY A 82 -6.40 2.28 -2.64
CA GLY A 82 -6.21 1.07 -3.45
C GLY A 82 -5.55 -0.06 -2.68
N ALA A 83 -4.55 0.25 -1.86
CA ALA A 83 -3.88 -0.72 -1.00
C ALA A 83 -4.79 -1.27 0.10
N LEU A 84 -5.60 -0.41 0.73
CA LEU A 84 -6.59 -0.80 1.74
C LEU A 84 -7.60 -1.80 1.18
N TRP A 85 -8.15 -1.51 0.00
CA TRP A 85 -9.15 -2.42 -0.60
C TRP A 85 -8.55 -3.76 -0.96
N GLY A 86 -7.30 -3.80 -1.43
CA GLY A 86 -6.58 -5.05 -1.59
C GLY A 86 -6.42 -5.83 -0.29
N ALA A 87 -6.12 -5.16 0.84
CA ALA A 87 -6.05 -5.81 2.15
C ALA A 87 -7.41 -6.34 2.62
N MET A 88 -8.50 -5.61 2.35
CA MET A 88 -9.86 -6.03 2.70
C MET A 88 -10.36 -7.19 1.84
N ILE A 89 -9.95 -7.27 0.56
CA ILE A 89 -10.22 -8.41 -0.32
C ILE A 89 -9.49 -9.66 0.21
N ASP A 90 -8.22 -9.56 0.62
CA ASP A 90 -7.49 -10.66 1.25
C ASP A 90 -8.13 -11.06 2.58
N TYR A 91 -8.55 -10.11 3.40
CA TYR A 91 -9.29 -10.39 4.62
C TYR A 91 -10.54 -11.22 4.36
N TRP A 92 -11.39 -10.82 3.41
CA TRP A 92 -12.54 -11.61 2.99
C TRP A 92 -12.14 -12.99 2.46
N HIS A 93 -11.13 -13.06 1.61
CA HIS A 93 -10.68 -14.30 0.98
C HIS A 93 -10.23 -15.35 2.01
N TYR A 94 -9.50 -14.92 3.03
CA TYR A 94 -8.97 -15.80 4.06
C TYR A 94 -9.96 -16.14 5.17
N THR A 95 -10.83 -15.21 5.56
CA THR A 95 -11.76 -15.39 6.69
C THR A 95 -13.17 -15.82 6.26
N GLY A 96 -13.56 -15.52 5.02
CA GLY A 96 -14.93 -15.68 4.54
C GLY A 96 -15.91 -14.63 5.07
N ASP A 97 -15.44 -13.61 5.80
CA ASP A 97 -16.28 -12.56 6.37
C ASP A 97 -16.69 -11.54 5.30
N THR A 98 -17.98 -11.41 5.03
CA THR A 98 -18.55 -10.55 4.00
C THR A 98 -18.95 -9.15 4.47
N THR A 99 -18.69 -8.81 5.73
CA THR A 99 -19.15 -7.57 6.38
C THR A 99 -18.83 -6.33 5.55
N TYR A 100 -17.67 -6.28 4.92
CA TYR A 100 -17.19 -5.12 4.19
C TYR A 100 -17.28 -5.21 2.66
N ASN A 101 -17.81 -6.31 2.10
CA ASN A 101 -17.80 -6.54 0.65
C ASN A 101 -18.48 -5.43 -0.15
N ASP A 102 -19.65 -4.94 0.31
CA ASP A 102 -20.37 -3.88 -0.38
C ASP A 102 -19.59 -2.56 -0.36
N VAL A 103 -18.94 -2.24 0.77
CA VAL A 103 -18.11 -1.04 0.91
C VAL A 103 -16.88 -1.13 0.01
N VAL A 104 -16.21 -2.29 -0.05
CA VAL A 104 -15.06 -2.54 -0.93
C VAL A 104 -15.48 -2.37 -2.40
N THR A 105 -16.61 -2.94 -2.79
CA THR A 105 -17.12 -2.84 -4.17
C THR A 105 -17.43 -1.40 -4.53
N GLU A 106 -18.18 -0.68 -3.70
CA GLU A 106 -18.50 0.73 -3.93
C GLU A 106 -17.23 1.57 -4.03
N ALA A 107 -16.31 1.42 -3.09
CA ALA A 107 -15.06 2.16 -3.01
C ALA A 107 -14.20 1.99 -4.27
N MET A 108 -14.01 0.74 -4.70
CA MET A 108 -13.20 0.43 -5.88
C MET A 108 -13.85 0.92 -7.17
N LEU A 109 -15.18 0.80 -7.31
CA LEU A 109 -15.91 1.27 -8.49
C LEU A 109 -16.00 2.78 -8.58
N TRP A 110 -16.03 3.49 -7.43
CA TRP A 110 -16.07 4.95 -7.43
C TRP A 110 -14.80 5.59 -8.00
N GLN A 111 -13.65 4.96 -7.77
CA GLN A 111 -12.33 5.52 -8.11
C GLN A 111 -11.85 5.17 -9.53
N VAL A 112 -12.65 4.47 -10.34
CA VAL A 112 -12.21 3.98 -11.67
C VAL A 112 -11.88 5.07 -12.68
N GLY A 113 -12.40 6.30 -12.49
CA GLY A 113 -12.22 7.39 -13.44
C GLY A 113 -13.06 7.25 -14.74
N PRO A 114 -13.04 8.26 -15.61
CA PRO A 114 -13.86 8.29 -16.83
C PRO A 114 -13.56 7.15 -17.81
N ASN A 115 -12.29 6.77 -17.92
CA ASN A 115 -11.82 5.71 -18.84
C ASN A 115 -11.80 4.33 -18.18
N LYS A 116 -12.26 4.22 -16.92
CA LYS A 116 -12.27 2.97 -16.15
C LYS A 116 -10.89 2.34 -16.00
N ASP A 117 -9.87 3.18 -15.82
CA ASP A 117 -8.46 2.82 -15.76
C ASP A 117 -7.76 3.31 -14.48
N TYR A 118 -8.54 3.66 -13.45
CA TYR A 118 -8.04 4.23 -12.20
C TYR A 118 -7.21 5.51 -12.41
N MET A 119 -7.73 6.42 -13.23
CA MET A 119 -7.20 7.77 -13.42
C MET A 119 -8.28 8.84 -13.19
N PRO A 120 -8.82 8.97 -11.97
CA PRO A 120 -9.86 9.97 -11.70
C PRO A 120 -9.28 11.39 -11.78
N PRO A 121 -10.00 12.35 -12.41
CA PRO A 121 -9.47 13.69 -12.69
C PRO A 121 -9.11 14.52 -11.45
N ASN A 122 -9.74 14.22 -10.31
CA ASN A 122 -9.53 14.94 -9.05
C ASN A 122 -8.21 14.59 -8.33
N VAL A 123 -7.48 13.56 -8.77
CA VAL A 123 -6.19 13.17 -8.17
C VAL A 123 -4.99 13.39 -9.09
N THR A 124 -5.18 13.98 -10.27
CA THR A 124 -4.12 14.19 -11.27
C THR A 124 -2.92 14.97 -10.73
N ALA A 125 -3.10 15.83 -9.73
CA ALA A 125 -2.02 16.62 -9.14
C ALA A 125 -0.94 15.76 -8.41
N SER A 126 -1.25 14.51 -8.10
CA SER A 126 -0.35 13.58 -7.41
C SER A 126 -0.39 12.15 -7.98
N LEU A 127 -0.89 11.97 -9.21
CA LEU A 127 -1.12 10.65 -9.80
C LEU A 127 0.18 10.06 -10.37
N GLY A 128 0.66 9.00 -9.73
CA GLY A 128 1.78 8.19 -10.18
C GLY A 128 1.34 6.91 -10.91
N ASN A 129 2.27 6.32 -11.66
CA ASN A 129 2.07 4.99 -12.25
C ASN A 129 1.96 3.89 -11.18
N ASP A 130 2.66 4.05 -10.07
CA ASP A 130 2.53 3.22 -8.88
C ASP A 130 1.16 3.38 -8.20
N ASP A 131 0.69 4.62 -8.03
CA ASP A 131 -0.64 4.89 -7.47
C ASP A 131 -1.73 4.16 -8.27
N GLN A 132 -1.74 4.35 -9.60
CA GLN A 132 -2.62 3.64 -10.53
C GLN A 132 -2.42 2.12 -10.44
N GLY A 133 -1.17 1.68 -10.33
CA GLY A 133 -0.78 0.27 -10.22
C GLY A 133 -1.36 -0.41 -8.99
N PHE A 134 -1.37 0.22 -7.82
CA PHE A 134 -1.95 -0.35 -6.59
C PHE A 134 -3.45 -0.62 -6.73
N TRP A 135 -4.22 0.30 -7.33
CA TRP A 135 -5.63 0.06 -7.64
C TRP A 135 -5.81 -1.08 -8.65
N GLY A 136 -4.99 -1.11 -9.70
CA GLY A 136 -4.99 -2.19 -10.69
C GLY A 136 -4.66 -3.55 -10.09
N MET A 137 -3.66 -3.63 -9.20
CA MET A 137 -3.31 -4.88 -8.51
C MET A 137 -4.41 -5.36 -7.56
N SER A 138 -5.17 -4.45 -6.94
CA SER A 138 -6.32 -4.81 -6.10
C SER A 138 -7.49 -5.31 -6.94
N ALA A 139 -7.75 -4.71 -8.10
CA ALA A 139 -8.73 -5.24 -9.06
C ALA A 139 -8.31 -6.63 -9.60
N MET A 140 -7.02 -6.83 -9.88
CA MET A 140 -6.51 -8.13 -10.30
C MET A 140 -6.66 -9.18 -9.19
N LEU A 141 -6.38 -8.81 -7.93
CA LEU A 141 -6.61 -9.69 -6.78
C LEU A 141 -8.08 -10.11 -6.69
N ALA A 142 -9.02 -9.16 -6.81
CA ALA A 142 -10.45 -9.45 -6.78
C ALA A 142 -10.84 -10.48 -7.85
N ALA A 143 -10.30 -10.38 -9.08
CA ALA A 143 -10.52 -11.36 -10.13
C ALA A 143 -9.93 -12.73 -9.81
N GLU A 144 -8.72 -12.77 -9.24
CA GLU A 144 -7.99 -14.03 -8.95
C GLU A 144 -8.56 -14.82 -7.77
N VAL A 145 -9.18 -14.14 -6.80
CA VAL A 145 -9.79 -14.83 -5.64
C VAL A 145 -11.31 -14.98 -5.74
N ASN A 146 -11.89 -14.60 -6.90
CA ASN A 146 -13.34 -14.58 -7.12
C ASN A 146 -14.07 -13.74 -6.05
N PHE A 147 -13.52 -12.56 -5.71
CA PHE A 147 -14.29 -11.58 -4.96
C PHE A 147 -15.59 -11.27 -5.71
N PRO A 148 -16.74 -11.08 -5.06
CA PRO A 148 -18.00 -10.91 -5.76
C PRO A 148 -17.89 -9.92 -6.93
N ASP A 149 -18.25 -10.39 -8.13
CA ASP A 149 -18.18 -9.56 -9.34
C ASP A 149 -19.17 -8.38 -9.23
N PRO A 150 -18.81 -7.20 -9.74
CA PRO A 150 -19.74 -6.07 -9.86
C PRO A 150 -20.96 -6.43 -10.72
N PRO A 151 -22.09 -5.68 -10.58
CA PRO A 151 -23.20 -5.79 -11.52
C PRO A 151 -22.72 -5.74 -12.98
N SER A 152 -23.38 -6.47 -13.87
CA SER A 152 -22.93 -6.64 -15.27
C SER A 152 -22.87 -5.37 -16.11
N ASP A 153 -23.52 -4.29 -15.67
CA ASP A 153 -23.50 -2.95 -16.27
C ASP A 153 -22.34 -2.08 -15.72
N GLN A 154 -21.59 -2.59 -14.75
CA GLN A 154 -20.43 -1.94 -14.14
C GLN A 154 -19.10 -2.56 -14.66
N PRO A 155 -17.99 -1.82 -14.57
CA PRO A 155 -16.67 -2.37 -14.91
C PRO A 155 -16.35 -3.61 -14.07
N GLN A 156 -15.89 -4.66 -14.72
CA GLN A 156 -15.52 -5.91 -14.07
C GLN A 156 -14.07 -5.88 -13.59
N TRP A 157 -13.73 -6.61 -12.53
CA TRP A 157 -12.40 -6.55 -11.90
C TRP A 157 -11.26 -6.84 -12.88
N LEU A 158 -11.41 -7.89 -13.69
CA LEU A 158 -10.40 -8.24 -14.70
C LEU A 158 -10.25 -7.14 -15.76
N ALA A 159 -11.36 -6.56 -16.23
CA ALA A 159 -11.32 -5.47 -17.21
C ALA A 159 -10.64 -4.22 -16.64
N LEU A 160 -10.84 -3.90 -15.36
CA LEU A 160 -10.15 -2.80 -14.68
C LEU A 160 -8.64 -3.05 -14.58
N ALA A 161 -8.22 -4.27 -14.22
CA ALA A 161 -6.80 -4.65 -14.21
C ALA A 161 -6.15 -4.54 -15.61
N GLN A 162 -6.87 -4.99 -16.65
CA GLN A 162 -6.42 -4.86 -18.04
C GLN A 162 -6.33 -3.39 -18.47
N ALA A 163 -7.28 -2.55 -18.06
CA ALA A 163 -7.25 -1.12 -18.37
C ALA A 163 -6.01 -0.43 -17.80
N VAL A 164 -5.67 -0.70 -16.54
CA VAL A 164 -4.44 -0.17 -15.93
C VAL A 164 -3.21 -0.66 -16.68
N PHE A 165 -3.13 -1.96 -16.96
CA PHE A 165 -2.00 -2.50 -17.71
C PHE A 165 -1.87 -1.86 -19.09
N ASN A 166 -2.96 -1.79 -19.86
CA ASN A 166 -2.95 -1.26 -21.23
C ASN A 166 -2.55 0.23 -21.27
N THR A 167 -3.06 1.03 -20.33
CA THR A 167 -2.66 2.44 -20.24
C THR A 167 -1.19 2.60 -19.84
N GLN A 168 -0.67 1.75 -18.97
CA GLN A 168 0.74 1.76 -18.61
C GLN A 168 1.65 1.19 -19.73
N ALA A 169 1.17 0.24 -20.54
CA ALA A 169 1.88 -0.31 -21.68
C ALA A 169 1.92 0.64 -22.89
N ASP A 170 1.16 1.74 -22.88
CA ASP A 170 1.15 2.72 -23.97
C ASP A 170 2.56 3.27 -24.22
N PRO A 171 3.01 3.38 -25.50
CA PRO A 171 4.32 3.92 -25.85
C PRO A 171 4.60 5.32 -25.28
N GLY A 172 3.56 6.15 -25.05
CA GLY A 172 3.68 7.46 -24.43
C GLY A 172 4.09 7.40 -22.95
N ARG A 173 3.85 6.27 -22.27
CA ARG A 173 4.29 6.03 -20.88
C ARG A 173 5.71 5.45 -20.81
N HIS A 174 6.13 4.70 -21.83
CA HIS A 174 7.45 4.08 -21.95
C HIS A 174 8.33 4.89 -22.90
N ASP A 175 8.74 6.10 -22.50
CA ASP A 175 9.65 6.92 -23.29
C ASP A 175 11.07 6.30 -23.39
N THR A 176 11.91 6.88 -24.25
CA THR A 176 13.26 6.36 -24.51
C THR A 176 14.30 6.77 -23.45
N THR A 177 13.96 7.61 -22.49
CA THR A 177 14.90 8.01 -21.43
C THR A 177 15.28 6.79 -20.59
N CYS A 178 16.53 6.70 -20.16
CA CYS A 178 17.08 5.56 -19.43
C CYS A 178 16.85 4.20 -20.12
N GLY A 179 16.70 4.16 -21.43
CA GLY A 179 16.46 2.94 -22.20
C GLY A 179 15.05 2.34 -22.04
N GLY A 180 14.09 3.06 -21.48
CA GLY A 180 12.70 2.61 -21.27
C GLY A 180 12.22 2.76 -19.84
N GLY A 181 11.22 1.93 -19.46
CA GLY A 181 10.61 1.91 -18.13
C GLY A 181 9.64 3.07 -17.87
N LEU A 182 8.78 2.87 -16.87
CA LEU A 182 7.80 3.87 -16.46
C LEU A 182 8.43 4.96 -15.59
N ARG A 183 7.92 6.18 -15.74
CA ARG A 183 8.17 7.29 -14.82
C ARG A 183 7.39 7.08 -13.52
N TRP A 184 7.81 7.73 -12.44
CA TRP A 184 7.01 7.75 -11.23
C TRP A 184 5.66 8.44 -11.47
N GLN A 185 5.69 9.74 -11.77
CA GLN A 185 4.46 10.51 -11.99
C GLN A 185 3.98 10.45 -13.44
N ILE A 186 2.64 10.48 -13.64
CA ILE A 186 1.99 10.44 -14.94
C ILE A 186 1.92 11.84 -15.56
N PRO A 187 1.35 12.87 -14.89
CA PRO A 187 1.29 14.21 -15.46
C PRO A 187 2.67 14.88 -15.49
N PHE A 188 2.99 15.48 -16.64
CA PHE A 188 4.26 16.20 -16.86
C PHE A 188 4.54 17.30 -15.81
N ALA A 189 3.49 17.95 -15.31
CA ALA A 189 3.63 19.05 -14.35
C ALA A 189 3.91 18.58 -12.91
N ASN A 190 3.80 17.29 -12.63
CA ASN A 190 3.95 16.78 -11.28
C ASN A 190 5.42 16.69 -10.87
N ASN A 191 5.70 17.01 -9.60
CA ASN A 191 6.99 16.70 -8.98
C ASN A 191 7.26 15.19 -9.09
N GLY A 192 8.46 14.81 -9.56
CA GLY A 192 8.81 13.40 -9.76
C GLY A 192 8.47 12.87 -11.15
N TYR A 193 7.92 13.69 -12.07
CA TYR A 193 7.77 13.27 -13.47
C TYR A 193 9.11 12.91 -14.13
N ASN A 194 10.19 13.59 -13.73
CA ASN A 194 11.55 13.32 -14.19
C ASN A 194 12.26 12.17 -13.43
N TYR A 195 11.53 11.41 -12.64
CA TYR A 195 12.04 10.27 -11.86
C TYR A 195 11.45 8.96 -12.36
N LYS A 196 12.29 7.92 -12.51
CA LYS A 196 11.87 6.55 -12.75
C LYS A 196 12.19 5.74 -11.51
N ASN A 197 11.21 4.94 -11.06
CA ASN A 197 11.34 4.22 -9.79
C ASN A 197 10.99 2.74 -9.90
N SER A 198 11.44 1.98 -8.92
CA SER A 198 11.23 0.54 -8.88
C SER A 198 9.77 0.19 -8.61
N ILE A 199 9.04 0.96 -7.80
CA ILE A 199 7.67 0.59 -7.47
C ILE A 199 6.72 0.73 -8.67
N ALA A 200 6.79 1.81 -9.46
CA ALA A 200 5.96 1.96 -10.65
C ALA A 200 6.19 0.81 -11.65
N ASN A 201 7.47 0.48 -11.88
CA ASN A 201 7.84 -0.62 -12.77
C ASN A 201 7.55 -2.00 -12.16
N GLY A 202 7.64 -2.13 -10.84
CA GLY A 202 7.29 -3.34 -10.10
C GLY A 202 5.79 -3.63 -10.12
N CYS A 203 4.93 -2.62 -9.95
CA CYS A 203 3.48 -2.76 -10.10
C CYS A 203 3.10 -3.19 -11.52
N PHE A 204 3.70 -2.56 -12.54
CA PHE A 204 3.48 -2.92 -13.94
C PHE A 204 3.96 -4.34 -14.26
N PHE A 205 5.15 -4.72 -13.80
CA PHE A 205 5.68 -6.09 -13.90
C PHE A 205 4.75 -7.11 -13.24
N ASN A 206 4.33 -6.85 -12.00
CA ASN A 206 3.45 -7.71 -11.22
C ASN A 206 2.10 -7.91 -11.93
N LEU A 207 1.50 -6.81 -12.39
CA LEU A 207 0.22 -6.85 -13.08
C LEU A 207 0.33 -7.62 -14.41
N GLY A 208 1.41 -7.40 -15.17
CA GLY A 208 1.69 -8.14 -16.40
C GLY A 208 1.84 -9.64 -16.16
N ALA A 209 2.62 -10.04 -15.16
CA ALA A 209 2.82 -11.45 -14.79
C ALA A 209 1.51 -12.13 -14.37
N ARG A 210 0.66 -11.46 -13.60
CA ARG A 210 -0.64 -11.96 -13.14
C ARG A 210 -1.62 -12.09 -14.30
N LEU A 211 -1.71 -11.09 -15.18
CA LEU A 211 -2.55 -11.13 -16.39
C LEU A 211 -2.07 -12.22 -17.37
N ALA A 212 -0.75 -12.41 -17.54
CA ALA A 212 -0.18 -13.48 -18.35
C ALA A 212 -0.69 -14.85 -17.87
N ARG A 213 -0.58 -15.11 -16.57
CA ARG A 213 -1.06 -16.36 -15.97
C ARG A 213 -2.59 -16.48 -16.04
N TYR A 214 -3.33 -15.44 -15.66
CA TYR A 214 -4.79 -15.52 -15.59
C TYR A 214 -5.42 -15.78 -16.95
N LEU A 215 -4.93 -15.12 -18.00
CA LEU A 215 -5.45 -15.18 -19.37
C LEU A 215 -4.71 -16.18 -20.27
N ASN A 216 -3.63 -16.78 -19.79
CA ASN A 216 -2.69 -17.56 -20.59
C ASN A 216 -2.27 -16.81 -21.86
N ASN A 217 -1.78 -15.58 -21.71
CA ASN A 217 -1.50 -14.68 -22.83
C ASN A 217 -0.04 -14.19 -22.82
N GLN A 218 0.69 -14.55 -23.88
CA GLN A 218 2.11 -14.27 -24.06
C GLN A 218 2.43 -12.77 -24.09
N THR A 219 1.53 -11.93 -24.60
CA THR A 219 1.78 -10.48 -24.69
C THR A 219 2.07 -9.86 -23.32
N TYR A 220 1.33 -10.27 -22.29
CA TYR A 220 1.56 -9.81 -20.92
C TYR A 220 2.88 -10.35 -20.35
N ALA A 221 3.22 -11.60 -20.67
CA ALA A 221 4.48 -12.21 -20.26
C ALA A 221 5.70 -11.53 -20.90
N ASP A 222 5.62 -11.17 -22.18
CA ASP A 222 6.67 -10.45 -22.90
C ASP A 222 6.94 -9.07 -22.25
N TRP A 223 5.90 -8.37 -21.81
CA TRP A 223 6.05 -7.14 -21.06
C TRP A 223 6.66 -7.35 -19.68
N ALA A 224 6.30 -8.43 -19.00
CA ALA A 224 6.91 -8.78 -17.72
C ALA A 224 8.42 -9.09 -17.88
N ASP A 225 8.80 -9.92 -18.84
CA ASP A 225 10.23 -10.18 -19.16
C ASP A 225 10.96 -8.87 -19.51
N LYS A 226 10.40 -8.05 -20.38
CA LYS A 226 10.99 -6.76 -20.79
C LYS A 226 11.19 -5.81 -19.60
N THR A 227 10.22 -5.75 -18.69
CA THR A 227 10.33 -4.88 -17.50
C THR A 227 11.39 -5.40 -16.53
N TRP A 228 11.45 -6.70 -16.32
CA TRP A 228 12.51 -7.32 -15.53
C TRP A 228 13.89 -6.99 -16.07
N ASP A 229 14.10 -7.24 -17.37
CA ASP A 229 15.39 -7.01 -18.04
C ASP A 229 15.79 -5.52 -17.98
N TRP A 230 14.82 -4.62 -18.14
CA TRP A 230 15.07 -3.19 -17.99
C TRP A 230 15.51 -2.81 -16.58
N VAL A 231 14.82 -3.29 -15.54
CA VAL A 231 15.14 -2.97 -14.13
C VAL A 231 16.56 -3.45 -13.76
N GLN A 232 16.98 -4.63 -14.27
CA GLN A 232 18.34 -5.11 -14.11
C GLN A 232 19.34 -4.28 -14.92
N SER A 233 19.03 -3.96 -16.18
CA SER A 233 19.95 -3.25 -17.07
C SER A 233 20.23 -1.82 -16.62
N VAL A 234 19.24 -1.13 -16.04
CA VAL A 234 19.40 0.23 -15.50
C VAL A 234 20.06 0.23 -14.11
N GLY A 235 20.19 -0.94 -13.48
CA GLY A 235 20.85 -1.12 -12.18
C GLY A 235 19.93 -0.86 -10.97
N PHE A 236 18.61 -0.80 -11.16
CA PHE A 236 17.67 -0.70 -10.03
C PHE A 236 17.55 -2.02 -9.27
N MET A 237 17.89 -3.14 -9.89
CA MET A 237 18.11 -4.44 -9.24
C MET A 237 19.55 -4.85 -9.44
N ASP A 238 20.30 -5.13 -8.37
CA ASP A 238 21.68 -5.61 -8.43
C ASP A 238 21.78 -7.14 -8.53
N ALA A 239 23.01 -7.63 -8.60
CA ALA A 239 23.28 -9.08 -8.71
C ALA A 239 22.91 -9.88 -7.44
N ASP A 240 22.76 -9.21 -6.30
CA ASP A 240 22.32 -9.79 -5.03
C ASP A 240 20.80 -9.66 -4.83
N TYR A 241 20.06 -9.29 -5.88
CA TYR A 241 18.61 -9.04 -5.88
C TYR A 241 18.16 -7.94 -4.91
N ARG A 242 19.02 -6.96 -4.58
CA ARG A 242 18.60 -5.75 -3.89
C ARG A 242 17.92 -4.84 -4.86
N ILE A 243 16.75 -4.31 -4.47
CA ILE A 243 16.01 -3.37 -5.30
C ILE A 243 16.12 -1.98 -4.69
N TYR A 244 16.69 -1.06 -5.46
CA TYR A 244 16.89 0.34 -5.12
C TYR A 244 15.68 1.16 -5.56
N ASP A 245 15.50 2.34 -4.96
CA ASP A 245 14.32 3.16 -5.17
C ASP A 245 14.14 3.64 -6.61
N GLY A 246 15.15 4.28 -7.20
CA GLY A 246 15.06 4.80 -8.56
C GLY A 246 16.14 5.81 -8.91
N ALA A 247 15.93 6.57 -9.98
CA ALA A 247 16.84 7.62 -10.40
C ALA A 247 16.18 8.69 -11.29
N HIS A 248 16.81 9.87 -11.37
CA HIS A 248 16.39 10.94 -12.25
C HIS A 248 16.83 10.72 -13.70
N VAL A 249 15.95 11.10 -14.64
CA VAL A 249 16.22 10.93 -16.08
C VAL A 249 17.31 11.86 -16.61
N GLU A 250 17.57 12.99 -15.96
CA GLU A 250 18.63 13.93 -16.30
C GLU A 250 20.03 13.33 -16.21
N SER A 251 20.21 12.39 -15.28
CA SER A 251 21.45 11.60 -15.17
C SER A 251 21.46 10.35 -16.04
N ASN A 252 20.47 10.20 -16.94
CA ASN A 252 20.19 8.95 -17.65
C ASN A 252 20.08 7.74 -16.71
N CYS A 253 19.48 7.96 -15.55
CA CYS A 253 19.29 7.00 -14.46
C CYS A 253 20.59 6.37 -13.90
N THR A 254 21.76 7.01 -14.09
CA THR A 254 23.03 6.48 -13.57
C THR A 254 23.31 6.88 -12.13
N ASP A 255 22.67 7.93 -11.63
CA ASP A 255 22.75 8.36 -10.23
C ASP A 255 21.59 7.76 -9.44
N ILE A 256 21.78 6.50 -9.00
CA ILE A 256 20.72 5.70 -8.40
C ILE A 256 20.55 6.07 -6.92
N ASN A 257 19.33 6.43 -6.52
CA ASN A 257 18.92 6.44 -5.12
C ASN A 257 18.88 5.00 -4.59
N ARG A 258 19.84 4.66 -3.73
CA ARG A 258 20.01 3.30 -3.20
C ARG A 258 19.18 3.01 -1.96
N ALA A 259 18.18 3.83 -1.63
CA ALA A 259 17.21 3.49 -0.61
C ALA A 259 16.52 2.16 -0.98
N GLN A 260 16.28 1.31 0.01
CA GLN A 260 15.63 0.03 -0.17
C GLN A 260 14.38 0.01 0.70
N PHE A 261 13.26 -0.33 0.09
CA PHE A 261 11.97 -0.46 0.75
C PHE A 261 11.43 -1.87 0.56
N SER A 262 10.85 -2.44 1.60
CA SER A 262 10.41 -3.84 1.60
C SER A 262 9.37 -4.13 0.52
N TYR A 263 8.47 -3.20 0.24
CA TYR A 263 7.43 -3.37 -0.77
C TYR A 263 7.98 -3.44 -2.21
N ASN A 264 9.12 -2.80 -2.49
CA ASN A 264 9.80 -2.92 -3.78
C ASN A 264 10.25 -4.37 -4.03
N ASN A 265 10.91 -5.00 -3.07
CA ASN A 265 11.30 -6.40 -3.21
C ASN A 265 10.09 -7.32 -3.32
N ALA A 266 9.07 -7.11 -2.50
CA ALA A 266 7.90 -7.98 -2.43
C ALA A 266 7.03 -7.94 -3.70
N VAL A 267 6.89 -6.78 -4.36
CA VAL A 267 6.11 -6.67 -5.61
C VAL A 267 6.78 -7.41 -6.76
N PHE A 268 8.13 -7.34 -6.86
CA PHE A 268 8.88 -8.12 -7.86
C PHE A 268 8.90 -9.61 -7.52
N LEU A 269 9.05 -9.97 -6.25
CA LEU A 269 9.02 -11.35 -5.79
C LEU A 269 7.71 -12.05 -6.16
N LEU A 270 6.56 -11.41 -5.90
CA LEU A 270 5.27 -11.95 -6.28
C LEU A 270 5.13 -12.07 -7.80
N GLY A 271 5.50 -11.04 -8.57
CA GLY A 271 5.45 -11.08 -10.02
C GLY A 271 6.33 -12.20 -10.61
N ALA A 272 7.54 -12.41 -10.05
CA ALA A 272 8.42 -13.52 -10.45
C ALA A 272 7.79 -14.89 -10.17
N ALA A 273 7.08 -15.05 -9.04
CA ALA A 273 6.35 -16.29 -8.73
C ALA A 273 5.22 -16.54 -9.73
N TYR A 274 4.51 -15.49 -10.14
CA TYR A 274 3.48 -15.63 -11.19
C TYR A 274 4.08 -15.99 -12.55
N MET A 275 5.23 -15.46 -12.92
CA MET A 275 5.95 -15.86 -14.14
C MET A 275 6.46 -17.29 -14.04
N PHE A 276 6.96 -17.75 -12.89
CA PHE A 276 7.32 -19.14 -12.64
C PHE A 276 6.12 -20.06 -12.90
N ASN A 277 4.95 -19.72 -12.36
CA ASN A 277 3.74 -20.52 -12.55
C ASN A 277 3.24 -20.48 -14.01
N TYR A 278 3.28 -19.31 -14.66
CA TYR A 278 2.89 -19.13 -16.06
C TYR A 278 3.75 -19.97 -17.01
N THR A 279 5.06 -20.07 -16.74
CA THR A 279 6.03 -20.82 -17.55
C THR A 279 6.15 -22.30 -17.17
N ASP A 280 5.21 -22.81 -16.36
CA ASP A 280 5.17 -24.22 -15.90
C ASP A 280 6.47 -24.66 -15.21
N GLY A 281 7.07 -23.78 -14.39
CA GLY A 281 8.24 -24.09 -13.60
C GLY A 281 9.59 -23.84 -14.29
N ASP A 282 9.68 -22.86 -15.21
CA ASP A 282 10.96 -22.48 -15.83
C ASP A 282 12.01 -22.12 -14.79
N SER A 283 13.19 -22.77 -14.89
CA SER A 283 14.29 -22.61 -13.95
C SER A 283 14.81 -21.15 -13.84
N LYS A 284 14.74 -20.36 -14.91
CA LYS A 284 15.09 -18.94 -14.88
C LYS A 284 14.23 -18.19 -13.87
N TRP A 285 12.92 -18.48 -13.85
CA TRP A 285 11.99 -17.84 -12.93
C TRP A 285 12.07 -18.43 -11.53
N GLU A 286 12.37 -19.74 -11.38
CA GLU A 286 12.66 -20.33 -10.08
C GLU A 286 13.89 -19.69 -9.41
N ASP A 287 14.97 -19.48 -10.16
CA ASP A 287 16.18 -18.78 -9.68
C ASP A 287 15.90 -17.33 -9.27
N ARG A 288 15.07 -16.62 -10.05
CA ARG A 288 14.63 -15.25 -9.76
C ARG A 288 13.79 -15.17 -8.49
N VAL A 289 12.86 -16.11 -8.30
CA VAL A 289 12.05 -16.21 -7.06
C VAL A 289 12.97 -16.49 -5.86
N ASN A 290 13.86 -17.46 -5.96
CA ASN A 290 14.79 -17.79 -4.88
C ASN A 290 15.70 -16.61 -4.52
N GLY A 291 16.27 -15.95 -5.51
CA GLY A 291 17.15 -14.80 -5.29
C GLY A 291 16.43 -13.62 -4.61
N LEU A 292 15.22 -13.27 -5.10
CA LEU A 292 14.41 -12.22 -4.47
C LEU A 292 13.93 -12.60 -3.08
N LEU A 293 13.55 -13.87 -2.85
CA LEU A 293 13.12 -14.34 -1.55
C LEU A 293 14.26 -14.27 -0.53
N ASP A 294 15.47 -14.71 -0.92
CA ASP A 294 16.66 -14.63 -0.08
C ASP A 294 17.01 -13.19 0.25
N ALA A 295 16.95 -12.29 -0.73
CA ALA A 295 17.17 -10.86 -0.53
C ALA A 295 16.11 -10.25 0.40
N THR A 296 14.83 -10.58 0.19
CA THR A 296 13.73 -10.08 1.03
C THR A 296 13.91 -10.51 2.49
N ILE A 297 14.23 -11.77 2.74
CA ILE A 297 14.45 -12.28 4.10
C ILE A 297 15.70 -11.65 4.72
N ARG A 298 16.80 -11.56 3.98
CA ARG A 298 18.06 -11.00 4.45
C ARG A 298 17.95 -9.53 4.87
N ASP A 299 17.27 -8.75 4.05
CA ASP A 299 17.29 -7.29 4.18
C ASP A 299 16.07 -6.77 4.97
N PHE A 300 14.91 -7.44 4.92
CA PHE A 300 13.66 -6.93 5.50
C PHE A 300 13.07 -7.80 6.63
N PHE A 301 13.82 -8.78 7.13
CA PHE A 301 13.42 -9.52 8.32
C PHE A 301 14.56 -9.52 9.35
N ARG A 302 14.30 -8.92 10.50
CA ARG A 302 15.24 -8.89 11.63
C ARG A 302 14.76 -9.90 12.68
N ASN A 303 15.56 -10.94 12.93
CA ASN A 303 15.18 -12.06 13.81
C ASN A 303 13.82 -12.70 13.40
N ASN A 304 13.60 -12.89 12.11
CA ASN A 304 12.35 -13.39 11.52
C ASN A 304 11.13 -12.48 11.69
N VAL A 305 11.30 -11.21 12.02
CA VAL A 305 10.24 -10.21 12.15
C VAL A 305 10.41 -9.17 11.04
N ALA A 306 9.33 -8.87 10.32
CA ALA A 306 9.35 -7.88 9.25
C ALA A 306 9.81 -6.50 9.75
N TYR A 307 10.70 -5.89 9.00
CA TYR A 307 11.41 -4.68 9.40
C TYR A 307 11.67 -3.77 8.18
N GLU A 308 11.40 -2.47 8.32
CA GLU A 308 11.64 -1.50 7.25
C GLU A 308 13.00 -0.83 7.44
N ILE A 309 14.01 -1.31 6.70
CA ILE A 309 15.41 -0.89 6.91
C ILE A 309 15.68 0.58 6.61
N ALA A 310 14.88 1.18 5.71
CA ALA A 310 15.09 2.56 5.30
C ALA A 310 14.82 3.57 6.42
N CYS A 311 13.93 3.26 7.36
CA CYS A 311 13.38 4.27 8.25
C CYS A 311 13.09 3.81 9.69
N GLU A 312 12.83 2.50 9.93
CA GLU A 312 12.32 2.03 11.22
C GLU A 312 13.33 2.21 12.36
N GLU A 313 14.64 2.02 12.11
CA GLU A 313 15.68 2.16 13.12
C GLU A 313 15.74 3.57 13.72
N HIS A 314 15.43 4.58 12.89
CA HIS A 314 15.51 5.98 13.27
C HIS A 314 14.14 6.62 13.50
N MET A 315 13.06 5.83 13.44
CA MET A 315 11.67 6.31 13.56
C MET A 315 11.36 7.45 12.58
N THR A 316 11.85 7.34 11.35
CA THR A 316 11.68 8.35 10.29
C THR A 316 10.74 7.89 9.19
N CYS A 317 10.01 6.80 9.41
CA CYS A 317 9.02 6.31 8.45
C CYS A 317 7.91 7.35 8.27
N THR A 318 7.64 7.70 7.00
CA THR A 318 6.50 8.54 6.63
C THR A 318 5.23 7.70 6.51
N THR A 319 4.08 8.33 6.28
CA THR A 319 2.78 7.66 6.18
C THR A 319 2.81 6.48 5.21
N ASP A 320 3.35 6.66 4.00
CA ASP A 320 3.45 5.58 3.01
C ASP A 320 4.24 4.37 3.55
N MET A 321 5.42 4.63 4.14
CA MET A 321 6.33 3.60 4.65
C MET A 321 5.71 2.80 5.81
N LEU A 322 4.78 3.41 6.55
CA LEU A 322 4.09 2.79 7.66
C LEU A 322 3.07 1.72 7.22
N SER A 323 2.89 1.51 5.90
CA SER A 323 2.02 0.47 5.34
C SER A 323 2.76 -0.70 4.68
N PHE A 324 4.10 -0.64 4.49
CA PHE A 324 4.81 -1.55 3.59
C PHE A 324 4.90 -3.01 4.09
N LYS A 325 5.00 -3.23 5.40
CA LYS A 325 5.13 -4.60 5.95
C LYS A 325 3.92 -5.49 5.66
N GLY A 326 2.73 -4.89 5.57
CA GLY A 326 1.51 -5.61 5.23
C GLY A 326 1.56 -6.19 3.82
N TYR A 327 2.09 -5.44 2.85
CA TYR A 327 2.26 -5.93 1.47
C TYR A 327 3.24 -7.08 1.40
N VAL A 328 4.36 -7.02 2.14
CA VAL A 328 5.32 -8.12 2.23
C VAL A 328 4.64 -9.41 2.69
N HIS A 329 3.87 -9.36 3.78
CA HIS A 329 3.17 -10.53 4.31
C HIS A 329 2.15 -11.09 3.30
N ARG A 330 1.27 -10.25 2.77
CA ARG A 330 0.23 -10.63 1.83
C ARG A 330 0.81 -11.26 0.55
N TRP A 331 1.82 -10.60 -0.03
CA TRP A 331 2.42 -11.05 -1.30
C TRP A 331 3.30 -12.28 -1.13
N MET A 332 4.07 -12.40 -0.05
CA MET A 332 4.81 -13.63 0.25
C MET A 332 3.88 -14.80 0.54
N THR A 333 2.74 -14.55 1.18
CA THR A 333 1.71 -15.59 1.41
C THR A 333 1.13 -16.09 0.10
N THR A 334 0.68 -15.19 -0.79
CA THR A 334 0.17 -15.56 -2.11
C THR A 334 1.22 -16.30 -2.94
N MET A 335 2.49 -15.89 -2.86
CA MET A 335 3.60 -16.57 -3.51
C MET A 335 3.67 -18.06 -3.11
N THR A 336 3.40 -18.42 -1.85
CA THR A 336 3.46 -19.82 -1.42
C THR A 336 2.43 -20.73 -2.12
N GLN A 337 1.33 -20.16 -2.58
CA GLN A 337 0.30 -20.88 -3.34
C GLN A 337 0.65 -20.95 -4.85
N ILE A 338 1.34 -19.94 -5.37
CA ILE A 338 1.71 -19.85 -6.79
C ILE A 338 3.03 -20.56 -7.10
N ALA A 339 3.99 -20.51 -6.17
CA ALA A 339 5.28 -21.19 -6.22
C ALA A 339 5.46 -22.03 -4.95
N PRO A 340 4.81 -23.21 -4.86
CA PRO A 340 4.69 -23.98 -3.61
C PRO A 340 6.02 -24.41 -2.99
N PHE A 341 7.11 -24.48 -3.76
CA PHE A 341 8.46 -24.80 -3.25
C PHE A 341 8.96 -23.78 -2.22
N THR A 342 8.36 -22.58 -2.16
CA THR A 342 8.74 -21.53 -1.21
C THR A 342 8.06 -21.70 0.16
N ALA A 343 7.01 -22.50 0.27
CA ALA A 343 6.13 -22.57 1.43
C ALA A 343 6.86 -23.01 2.72
N GLU A 344 7.73 -24.02 2.61
CA GLU A 344 8.48 -24.55 3.77
C GLU A 344 9.35 -23.47 4.43
N LYS A 345 9.92 -22.58 3.64
CA LYS A 345 10.76 -21.47 4.11
C LYS A 345 9.94 -20.27 4.60
N VAL A 346 8.85 -19.97 3.91
CA VAL A 346 8.09 -18.70 4.08
C VAL A 346 7.08 -18.80 5.22
N LEU A 347 6.28 -19.87 5.29
CA LEU A 347 5.18 -19.91 6.26
C LEU A 347 5.62 -19.81 7.72
N PRO A 348 6.69 -20.50 8.19
CA PRO A 348 7.19 -20.35 9.56
C PRO A 348 7.71 -18.93 9.85
N LEU A 349 8.34 -18.29 8.85
CA LEU A 349 8.82 -16.91 8.95
C LEU A 349 7.65 -15.94 9.16
N LEU A 350 6.61 -16.04 8.34
CA LEU A 350 5.43 -15.17 8.43
C LEU A 350 4.65 -15.40 9.74
N GLN A 351 4.56 -16.63 10.22
CA GLN A 351 3.98 -16.94 11.53
C GLN A 351 4.73 -16.23 12.67
N THR A 352 6.06 -16.30 12.67
CA THR A 352 6.91 -15.63 13.67
C THR A 352 6.71 -14.11 13.61
N SER A 353 6.68 -13.55 12.41
CA SER A 353 6.53 -12.12 12.20
C SER A 353 5.12 -11.62 12.58
N ALA A 354 4.08 -12.37 12.25
CA ALA A 354 2.70 -12.05 12.65
C ALA A 354 2.53 -12.12 14.19
N GLN A 355 3.17 -13.09 14.86
CA GLN A 355 3.17 -13.14 16.32
C GLN A 355 3.82 -11.91 16.93
N ALA A 356 4.94 -11.45 16.38
CA ALA A 356 5.57 -10.21 16.83
C ALA A 356 4.67 -8.98 16.58
N ALA A 357 3.96 -8.97 15.42
CA ALA A 357 3.03 -7.91 15.09
C ALA A 357 1.87 -7.80 16.09
N VAL A 358 1.26 -8.93 16.50
CA VAL A 358 0.14 -8.88 17.48
C VAL A 358 0.60 -8.60 18.89
N ASN A 359 1.82 -9.02 19.28
CA ASN A 359 2.35 -8.79 20.63
C ASN A 359 2.48 -7.30 20.98
N GLN A 360 2.67 -6.43 19.99
CA GLN A 360 2.76 -5.00 20.22
C GLN A 360 1.41 -4.27 20.07
N CYS A 361 0.31 -4.97 19.71
CA CYS A 361 -1.03 -4.39 19.66
C CYS A 361 -1.61 -4.26 21.08
N THR A 362 -1.09 -3.31 21.84
CA THR A 362 -1.46 -3.04 23.23
C THR A 362 -1.77 -1.56 23.48
N GLY A 363 -1.93 -0.78 22.41
CA GLY A 363 -2.18 0.66 22.48
C GLY A 363 -3.62 0.99 22.93
N PRO A 364 -3.82 2.20 23.51
CA PRO A 364 -5.13 2.67 23.95
C PRO A 364 -6.09 2.89 22.76
N PRO A 365 -7.43 2.98 23.01
CA PRO A 365 -8.05 3.05 24.33
C PRO A 365 -8.32 1.67 24.99
N ASP A 366 -8.44 0.61 24.21
CA ASP A 366 -8.91 -0.71 24.65
C ASP A 366 -7.82 -1.80 24.71
N GLY A 367 -6.58 -1.42 24.43
CA GLY A 367 -5.45 -2.37 24.40
C GLY A 367 -5.37 -3.21 23.12
N THR A 368 -5.98 -2.75 22.00
CA THR A 368 -5.96 -3.43 20.71
C THR A 368 -5.35 -2.59 19.57
N THR A 369 -5.00 -1.32 19.85
CA THR A 369 -4.33 -0.48 18.86
C THR A 369 -2.91 -0.98 18.59
N CYS A 370 -2.61 -1.17 17.31
CA CYS A 370 -1.33 -1.69 16.84
C CYS A 370 -0.39 -0.57 16.40
N GLY A 371 0.89 -0.69 16.78
CA GLY A 371 1.95 0.20 16.33
C GLY A 371 2.69 -0.34 15.10
N PHE A 372 3.84 0.26 14.80
CA PHE A 372 4.64 -0.07 13.63
C PHE A 372 5.88 -0.94 13.96
N GLN A 373 6.55 -0.71 15.09
CA GLN A 373 7.80 -1.40 15.44
C GLN A 373 7.57 -2.78 16.05
N TRP A 374 7.39 -3.79 15.22
CA TRP A 374 7.08 -5.16 15.67
C TRP A 374 8.21 -5.82 16.45
N THR A 375 9.47 -5.42 16.19
CA THR A 375 10.65 -5.93 16.90
C THR A 375 10.78 -5.43 18.34
N SER A 376 10.01 -4.41 18.73
CA SER A 376 10.04 -3.83 20.08
C SER A 376 9.33 -4.70 21.12
N GLY A 377 8.33 -5.50 20.70
CA GLY A 377 7.45 -6.28 21.56
C GLY A 377 6.48 -5.43 22.40
N THR A 378 6.46 -4.12 22.23
CA THR A 378 5.58 -3.17 22.92
C THR A 378 5.06 -2.12 21.96
N PHE A 379 3.90 -1.54 22.28
CA PHE A 379 3.32 -0.45 21.49
C PHE A 379 4.24 0.78 21.44
N ASP A 380 4.53 1.25 20.25
CA ASP A 380 5.48 2.34 19.97
C ASP A 380 4.82 3.73 19.87
N ASN A 381 3.53 3.83 20.17
CA ASN A 381 2.68 5.03 20.03
C ASN A 381 2.49 5.52 18.57
N SER A 382 2.91 4.76 17.58
CA SER A 382 2.59 5.01 16.18
C SER A 382 1.20 4.45 15.86
N VAL A 383 0.29 5.27 15.37
CA VAL A 383 -1.09 4.86 15.05
C VAL A 383 -1.49 5.35 13.66
N GLY A 384 -2.28 4.56 12.96
CA GLY A 384 -2.80 4.93 11.66
C GLY A 384 -3.36 3.73 10.89
N ALA A 385 -3.97 4.02 9.74
CA ALA A 385 -4.49 2.99 8.85
C ALA A 385 -3.39 2.05 8.36
N GLY A 386 -2.20 2.58 8.00
CA GLY A 386 -1.06 1.80 7.52
C GLY A 386 -0.58 0.78 8.54
N GLN A 387 -0.39 1.19 9.81
CA GLN A 387 0.03 0.31 10.89
C GLN A 387 -0.99 -0.82 11.13
N THR A 388 -2.28 -0.47 11.17
CA THR A 388 -3.36 -1.45 11.38
C THR A 388 -3.50 -2.39 10.19
N MET A 389 -3.41 -1.86 8.96
CA MET A 389 -3.45 -2.63 7.71
C MET A 389 -2.28 -3.62 7.62
N ASN A 390 -1.09 -3.26 8.11
CA ASN A 390 0.05 -4.17 8.18
C ASN A 390 -0.26 -5.40 9.03
N VAL A 391 -0.82 -5.20 10.23
CA VAL A 391 -1.13 -6.30 11.13
C VAL A 391 -2.30 -7.12 10.62
N LEU A 392 -3.32 -6.47 10.04
CA LEU A 392 -4.42 -7.17 9.36
C LEU A 392 -3.89 -8.11 8.26
N GLY A 393 -3.00 -7.59 7.39
CA GLY A 393 -2.37 -8.38 6.33
C GLY A 393 -1.55 -9.55 6.87
N ALA A 394 -0.76 -9.32 7.93
CA ALA A 394 0.06 -10.36 8.55
C ALA A 394 -0.80 -11.46 9.21
N VAL A 395 -1.87 -11.10 9.92
CA VAL A 395 -2.72 -12.04 10.65
C VAL A 395 -3.63 -12.82 9.71
N SER A 396 -4.37 -12.14 8.82
CA SER A 396 -5.31 -12.83 7.90
C SER A 396 -4.59 -13.81 6.98
N SER A 397 -3.37 -13.48 6.55
CA SER A 397 -2.53 -14.32 5.69
C SER A 397 -2.17 -15.67 6.31
N LEU A 398 -2.19 -15.81 7.64
CA LEU A 398 -1.94 -17.09 8.31
C LEU A 398 -2.99 -18.16 8.00
N LEU A 399 -4.16 -17.77 7.51
CA LEU A 399 -5.24 -18.67 7.09
C LEU A 399 -5.06 -19.21 5.67
N VAL A 400 -3.91 -18.98 5.03
CA VAL A 400 -3.64 -19.38 3.63
C VAL A 400 -3.91 -20.87 3.36
N GLY A 401 -3.68 -21.75 4.33
CA GLY A 401 -3.95 -23.19 4.22
C GLY A 401 -5.44 -23.54 4.04
N ARG A 402 -6.36 -22.62 4.38
CA ARG A 402 -7.81 -22.77 4.23
C ARG A 402 -8.35 -22.14 2.94
N ALA A 403 -7.59 -21.21 2.38
CA ALA A 403 -8.02 -20.43 1.23
C ALA A 403 -7.68 -21.14 -0.08
N ARG A 404 -8.54 -20.97 -1.07
CA ARG A 404 -8.27 -21.44 -2.43
C ARG A 404 -7.14 -20.63 -3.04
N ALA A 405 -6.22 -21.30 -3.73
CA ALA A 405 -5.19 -20.60 -4.49
C ALA A 405 -5.80 -19.70 -5.59
N PRO A 406 -5.12 -18.60 -5.97
CA PRO A 406 -5.55 -17.72 -7.05
C PRO A 406 -5.92 -18.47 -8.32
N VAL A 407 -7.14 -18.23 -8.83
CA VAL A 407 -7.67 -18.89 -10.03
C VAL A 407 -7.14 -18.27 -11.33
N THR A 408 -7.45 -18.89 -12.43
CA THR A 408 -7.34 -18.34 -13.79
C THR A 408 -8.70 -18.41 -14.47
N ASN A 409 -8.86 -17.79 -15.64
CA ASN A 409 -10.08 -17.96 -16.44
C ASN A 409 -10.40 -19.43 -16.76
N ALA A 410 -9.38 -20.29 -16.85
CA ALA A 410 -9.51 -21.71 -17.12
C ALA A 410 -9.79 -22.57 -15.86
N THR A 411 -9.48 -22.05 -14.66
CA THR A 411 -9.62 -22.79 -13.39
C THR A 411 -10.74 -22.28 -12.49
N GLY A 412 -11.66 -21.49 -13.05
CA GLY A 412 -12.89 -21.06 -12.40
C GLY A 412 -12.93 -19.58 -12.03
N GLY A 413 -12.15 -18.72 -12.69
CA GLY A 413 -12.30 -17.28 -12.61
C GLY A 413 -13.62 -16.83 -13.24
N THR A 414 -14.34 -15.92 -12.58
CA THR A 414 -15.67 -15.45 -12.99
C THR A 414 -15.66 -14.04 -13.60
N SER A 415 -14.66 -13.23 -13.26
CA SER A 415 -14.60 -11.85 -13.68
C SER A 415 -14.38 -11.69 -15.19
N ALA A 416 -15.25 -10.93 -15.85
CA ALA A 416 -15.15 -10.68 -17.29
C ALA A 416 -14.00 -9.72 -17.61
N GLY A 417 -13.18 -10.08 -18.60
CA GLY A 417 -12.11 -9.23 -19.12
C GLY A 417 -12.55 -8.40 -20.35
N ASP A 418 -11.77 -7.36 -20.62
CA ASP A 418 -11.82 -6.59 -21.86
C ASP A 418 -10.38 -6.30 -22.33
N PRO A 419 -9.88 -6.98 -23.38
CA PRO A 419 -8.52 -6.77 -23.86
C PRO A 419 -8.27 -5.34 -24.40
N ASN A 420 -9.33 -4.57 -24.70
CA ASN A 420 -9.25 -3.20 -25.16
C ASN A 420 -9.54 -2.16 -24.08
N ALA A 421 -9.77 -2.61 -22.82
CA ALA A 421 -10.00 -1.68 -21.72
C ALA A 421 -8.83 -0.69 -21.58
N GLY A 422 -9.10 0.58 -21.33
CA GLY A 422 -8.09 1.63 -21.18
C GLY A 422 -7.44 2.11 -22.49
N SER A 423 -7.77 1.51 -23.66
CA SER A 423 -7.18 1.87 -24.96
C SER A 423 -7.92 2.99 -25.71
N SER A 424 -8.83 3.73 -25.03
CA SER A 424 -9.54 4.85 -25.66
C SER A 424 -8.60 5.98 -26.03
N SER A 425 -8.86 6.67 -27.18
CA SER A 425 -8.03 7.73 -27.75
C SER A 425 -7.89 9.00 -26.87
N ASP A 426 -8.57 9.05 -25.74
CA ASP A 426 -8.45 10.11 -24.74
C ASP A 426 -7.42 9.80 -23.66
N SER A 427 -6.58 8.76 -23.86
CA SER A 427 -5.43 8.52 -23.00
C SER A 427 -4.60 9.79 -22.93
N PHE A 428 -4.24 10.23 -21.73
CA PHE A 428 -3.35 11.37 -21.48
C PHE A 428 -2.05 11.16 -22.28
N THR A 429 -2.02 11.62 -23.54
CA THR A 429 -0.78 11.74 -24.27
C THR A 429 -0.01 12.88 -23.65
N ASN A 430 0.86 12.55 -22.70
CA ASN A 430 1.78 13.46 -22.04
C ASN A 430 2.91 13.92 -22.98
N THR A 431 2.66 14.07 -24.27
CA THR A 431 3.58 14.79 -25.14
C THR A 431 3.45 16.26 -24.77
N PRO A 432 4.49 16.87 -24.18
CA PRO A 432 4.47 18.30 -23.94
C PRO A 432 4.14 18.99 -25.25
N VAL A 433 3.04 19.74 -25.32
CA VAL A 433 2.79 20.60 -26.47
C VAL A 433 4.00 21.55 -26.56
N PRO A 434 4.74 21.59 -27.69
CA PRO A 434 5.92 22.41 -27.78
C PRO A 434 5.55 23.86 -27.48
N ILE A 435 6.23 24.47 -26.50
CA ILE A 435 6.00 25.87 -26.13
C ILE A 435 6.27 26.71 -27.37
N THR A 436 5.21 27.26 -27.92
CA THR A 436 5.29 28.09 -29.14
C THR A 436 5.82 29.49 -28.82
N THR A 437 6.21 30.22 -29.84
CA THR A 437 6.57 31.64 -29.68
C THR A 437 5.38 32.44 -29.14
N GLY A 438 4.15 32.07 -29.52
CA GLY A 438 2.92 32.67 -28.98
C GLY A 438 2.76 32.52 -27.48
N ASP A 439 3.06 31.32 -26.93
CA ASP A 439 2.99 31.04 -25.51
C ASP A 439 4.00 31.86 -24.72
N ARG A 440 5.22 31.99 -25.26
CA ARG A 440 6.29 32.83 -24.65
C ARG A 440 5.91 34.31 -24.63
N VAL A 441 5.35 34.81 -25.74
CA VAL A 441 4.87 36.19 -25.85
C VAL A 441 3.70 36.42 -24.87
N GLY A 442 2.74 35.51 -24.83
CA GLY A 442 1.60 35.58 -23.93
C GLY A 442 2.04 35.59 -22.45
N ALA A 443 2.94 34.70 -22.07
CA ALA A 443 3.52 34.66 -20.73
C ALA A 443 4.28 35.95 -20.38
N GLY A 444 5.05 36.50 -21.34
CA GLY A 444 5.77 37.76 -21.17
C GLY A 444 4.84 38.96 -20.95
N ILE A 445 3.75 39.05 -21.72
CA ILE A 445 2.73 40.10 -21.55
C ILE A 445 2.04 39.98 -20.20
N LEU A 446 1.64 38.77 -19.80
CA LEU A 446 0.97 38.53 -18.52
C LEU A 446 1.89 38.88 -17.33
N THR A 447 3.16 38.52 -17.40
CA THR A 447 4.17 38.86 -16.40
C THR A 447 4.36 40.37 -16.30
N ALA A 448 4.44 41.08 -17.42
CA ALA A 448 4.56 42.55 -17.45
C ALA A 448 3.33 43.24 -16.84
N LEU A 449 2.11 42.73 -17.11
CA LEU A 449 0.87 43.25 -16.53
C LEU A 449 0.80 43.03 -15.02
N ILE A 450 1.19 41.84 -14.54
CA ILE A 450 1.23 41.52 -13.11
C ILE A 450 2.24 42.42 -12.38
N LEU A 451 3.46 42.52 -12.90
CA LEU A 451 4.51 43.36 -12.32
C LEU A 451 4.12 44.84 -12.37
N GLY A 452 3.53 45.30 -13.48
CA GLY A 452 3.06 46.67 -13.61
C GLY A 452 1.93 47.02 -12.64
N SER A 453 0.99 46.10 -12.45
CA SER A 453 -0.10 46.30 -11.49
C SER A 453 0.39 46.26 -10.03
N ALA A 454 1.32 45.35 -9.70
CA ALA A 454 1.92 45.27 -8.36
C ALA A 454 2.72 46.52 -8.03
N LEU A 455 3.56 47.03 -8.98
CA LEU A 455 4.32 48.26 -8.83
C LEU A 455 3.39 49.48 -8.72
N GLY A 456 2.35 49.53 -9.56
CA GLY A 456 1.35 50.63 -9.51
C GLY A 456 0.61 50.67 -8.14
N THR A 457 0.21 49.53 -7.64
CA THR A 457 -0.44 49.38 -6.34
C THR A 457 0.52 49.77 -5.22
N PHE A 458 1.78 49.34 -5.25
CA PHE A 458 2.81 49.71 -4.27
C PHE A 458 3.06 51.21 -4.26
N VAL A 459 3.23 51.85 -5.44
CA VAL A 459 3.42 53.30 -5.55
C VAL A 459 2.19 54.05 -5.03
N TRP A 460 0.98 53.59 -5.40
CA TRP A 460 -0.26 54.21 -4.91
C TRP A 460 -0.39 54.14 -3.40
N MET A 461 -0.07 52.98 -2.79
CA MET A 461 -0.08 52.82 -1.33
C MET A 461 1.03 53.62 -0.63
N SER A 462 2.21 53.79 -1.26
CA SER A 462 3.36 54.46 -0.65
C SER A 462 3.29 55.99 -0.79
N THR A 463 2.55 56.51 -1.77
CA THR A 463 2.42 57.98 -1.97
C THR A 463 1.27 58.61 -1.19
N GLY A 464 0.45 57.82 -0.50
CA GLY A 464 -0.53 58.14 0.55
C GLY A 464 -1.17 59.55 0.46
N LYS A 465 -1.89 59.88 -0.59
CA LYS A 465 -2.77 61.04 -0.65
C LYS A 465 -4.15 60.62 -1.12
#